data_696f60081a9ae4b7c7ba7e7bb7172ac0
#
_entry.id   696f60081a9ae4b7c7ba7e7bb7172ac0
#
_cell.length_a   1.000
_cell.length_b   1.000
_cell.length_c   1.000
_cell.angle_alpha   90.00
_cell.angle_beta   90.00
_cell.angle_gamma   90.00
#
_symmetry.space_group_name_H-M   'P 1'
#
loop_
_entity.id
_entity.type
_entity.pdbx_description
1 polymer ?
#
loop_
_entity_poly.entity_id
_entity_poly.type
_entity_poly.pdbx_seq_one_letter_code
_entity_poly.pdbx_strand_id
1 'polypeptide(L)'
;MDSKSIMGAHIAVVDDEMANVELIRRLLELEGYTEVSCYTDPREFLDSCRILPPDLVLLDLMMPQMNGFEVLERLRGSLEDFDYRPVMMITSDDDRDTRRKALSSGASDFLAKPVSPVEVGLRVGNLLQTRFLQLELQRHAERLEERVRSRTAQLEEARLEILERLALAAEYRDDATGEHTRRVGRACAALAEALGLPSDQVEDIQRAAPLHDVGKIALPDTILLKQGSLTHDETEVMRKHTTIGATILSGSRFPMMRIAEQISLHHHECWDGSGYPDGLSGEQIPLAARIVAVIDVFDSLTHARVYKRAWTTEEALDEVENLAGTKFDPTVARAFLRIHGRMPAGTASDTLHIDED
;
A
#
# COMPACT_ATOMS: atom_id res chain seq x y z
N MET A 1 13.79 -27.02 -16.17
CA MET A 1 12.51 -27.46 -16.74
C MET A 1 12.59 -28.93 -17.07
N ASP A 2 11.65 -29.72 -16.54
CA ASP A 2 11.66 -31.17 -16.82
C ASP A 2 11.07 -31.39 -18.22
N SER A 3 11.78 -32.12 -19.08
CA SER A 3 11.32 -32.47 -20.44
C SER A 3 9.90 -33.11 -20.44
N LYS A 4 9.50 -33.70 -19.31
CA LYS A 4 8.14 -34.23 -19.10
C LYS A 4 7.04 -33.12 -19.11
N SER A 5 7.35 -31.89 -18.76
CA SER A 5 6.37 -30.79 -18.76
C SER A 5 6.04 -30.31 -20.18
N ILE A 6 7.02 -30.32 -21.09
CA ILE A 6 6.83 -29.86 -22.48
C ILE A 6 6.06 -30.90 -23.30
N MET A 7 6.28 -32.20 -23.06
CA MET A 7 5.59 -33.27 -23.76
C MET A 7 4.09 -33.38 -23.41
N GLY A 8 3.68 -32.84 -22.27
CA GLY A 8 2.26 -32.71 -21.88
C GLY A 8 1.62 -31.39 -22.30
N ALA A 9 2.27 -30.60 -23.16
CA ALA A 9 1.70 -29.36 -23.67
C ALA A 9 0.46 -29.65 -24.55
N HIS A 10 -0.57 -28.83 -24.36
CA HIS A 10 -1.76 -28.92 -25.23
C HIS A 10 -1.49 -28.20 -26.55
N ILE A 11 -1.45 -28.98 -27.65
CA ILE A 11 -1.20 -28.49 -29.00
C ILE A 11 -2.50 -28.61 -29.81
N ALA A 12 -2.94 -27.52 -30.42
CA ALA A 12 -4.07 -27.54 -31.35
C ALA A 12 -3.56 -27.54 -32.79
N VAL A 13 -4.13 -28.43 -33.62
CA VAL A 13 -3.89 -28.50 -35.08
C VAL A 13 -5.17 -28.14 -35.80
N VAL A 14 -5.11 -27.14 -36.67
CA VAL A 14 -6.26 -26.58 -37.40
C VAL A 14 -5.94 -26.56 -38.89
N ASP A 15 -6.61 -27.40 -39.69
CA ASP A 15 -6.46 -27.52 -41.16
C ASP A 15 -7.76 -28.09 -41.72
N ASP A 16 -8.33 -27.53 -42.76
CA ASP A 16 -9.62 -27.99 -43.32
C ASP A 16 -9.54 -29.39 -43.95
N GLU A 17 -8.35 -29.88 -44.29
CA GLU A 17 -8.12 -31.22 -44.78
C GLU A 17 -7.78 -32.21 -43.66
N MET A 18 -8.66 -33.14 -43.37
CA MET A 18 -8.46 -34.20 -42.36
C MET A 18 -7.14 -34.96 -42.52
N ALA A 19 -6.69 -35.16 -43.78
CA ALA A 19 -5.44 -35.86 -44.06
C ALA A 19 -4.22 -35.11 -43.53
N ASN A 20 -4.21 -33.78 -43.63
CA ASN A 20 -3.14 -32.91 -43.09
C ASN A 20 -3.14 -32.92 -41.56
N VAL A 21 -4.34 -32.78 -40.98
CA VAL A 21 -4.52 -32.85 -39.52
C VAL A 21 -3.97 -34.15 -38.94
N GLU A 22 -4.37 -35.29 -39.56
CA GLU A 22 -3.92 -36.62 -39.10
C GLU A 22 -2.41 -36.84 -39.30
N LEU A 23 -1.83 -36.32 -40.38
CA LEU A 23 -0.40 -36.36 -40.61
C LEU A 23 0.36 -35.61 -39.50
N ILE A 24 -0.03 -34.37 -39.25
CA ILE A 24 0.62 -33.54 -38.24
C ILE A 24 0.45 -34.13 -36.84
N ARG A 25 -0.76 -34.63 -36.51
CA ARG A 25 -1.02 -35.31 -35.23
C ARG A 25 -0.05 -36.47 -35.03
N ARG A 26 0.10 -37.35 -36.02
CA ARG A 26 1.03 -38.48 -35.94
C ARG A 26 2.49 -38.06 -35.78
N LEU A 27 2.91 -36.99 -36.46
CA LEU A 27 4.26 -36.48 -36.33
C LEU A 27 4.52 -35.96 -34.89
N LEU A 28 3.56 -35.25 -34.31
CA LEU A 28 3.65 -34.78 -32.94
C LEU A 28 3.66 -35.92 -31.92
N GLU A 29 2.84 -36.96 -32.15
CA GLU A 29 2.81 -38.16 -31.29
C GLU A 29 4.14 -38.93 -31.34
N LEU A 30 4.77 -39.01 -32.51
CA LEU A 30 6.09 -39.62 -32.66
C LEU A 30 7.20 -38.86 -31.94
N GLU A 31 7.08 -37.54 -31.85
CA GLU A 31 7.98 -36.68 -31.07
C GLU A 31 7.68 -36.72 -29.54
N GLY A 32 6.59 -37.43 -29.13
CA GLY A 32 6.26 -37.67 -27.71
C GLY A 32 5.21 -36.74 -27.13
N TYR A 33 4.57 -35.88 -27.93
CA TYR A 33 3.47 -35.02 -27.44
C TYR A 33 2.20 -35.85 -27.27
N THR A 34 1.55 -35.74 -26.10
CA THR A 34 0.41 -36.59 -25.73
C THR A 34 -0.94 -35.90 -25.83
N GLU A 35 -0.95 -34.56 -25.77
CA GLU A 35 -2.18 -33.76 -25.74
C GLU A 35 -2.32 -32.95 -27.04
N VAL A 36 -2.78 -33.63 -28.10
CA VAL A 36 -2.97 -33.02 -29.43
C VAL A 36 -4.45 -32.98 -29.77
N SER A 37 -5.04 -31.80 -29.89
CA SER A 37 -6.42 -31.57 -30.34
C SER A 37 -6.44 -31.18 -31.82
N CYS A 38 -7.38 -31.75 -32.57
CA CYS A 38 -7.47 -31.63 -34.02
C CYS A 38 -8.80 -31.03 -34.44
N TYR A 39 -8.77 -30.05 -35.34
CA TYR A 39 -9.94 -29.31 -35.81
C TYR A 39 -9.88 -29.15 -37.33
N THR A 40 -11.01 -29.43 -37.99
CA THR A 40 -11.20 -29.15 -39.42
C THR A 40 -12.10 -27.94 -39.66
N ASP A 41 -12.78 -27.43 -38.64
CA ASP A 41 -13.53 -26.19 -38.67
C ASP A 41 -12.84 -25.16 -37.74
N PRO A 42 -12.37 -24.02 -38.27
CA PRO A 42 -11.73 -22.96 -37.47
C PRO A 42 -12.69 -22.33 -36.45
N ARG A 43 -14.00 -22.40 -36.61
CA ARG A 43 -14.99 -21.90 -35.67
C ARG A 43 -15.07 -22.78 -34.45
N GLU A 44 -15.12 -24.10 -34.65
CA GLU A 44 -15.10 -25.07 -33.56
C GLU A 44 -13.81 -24.95 -32.74
N PHE A 45 -12.68 -24.75 -33.41
CA PHE A 45 -11.41 -24.46 -32.75
C PHE A 45 -11.49 -23.19 -31.88
N LEU A 46 -11.98 -22.06 -32.42
CA LEU A 46 -12.09 -20.80 -31.65
C LEU A 46 -13.02 -20.93 -30.44
N ASP A 47 -14.12 -21.70 -30.56
CA ASP A 47 -15.02 -21.95 -29.43
C ASP A 47 -14.35 -22.84 -28.37
N SER A 48 -13.56 -23.82 -28.77
CA SER A 48 -12.80 -24.68 -27.85
C SER A 48 -11.73 -23.90 -27.08
N CYS A 49 -11.09 -22.94 -27.71
CA CYS A 49 -10.05 -22.09 -27.07
C CYS A 49 -10.56 -21.30 -25.86
N ARG A 50 -11.89 -21.04 -25.80
CA ARG A 50 -12.51 -20.37 -24.65
C ARG A 50 -12.60 -21.26 -23.41
N ILE A 51 -12.66 -22.57 -23.61
CA ILE A 51 -12.83 -23.58 -22.56
C ILE A 51 -11.47 -24.13 -22.15
N LEU A 52 -10.70 -24.57 -23.15
CA LEU A 52 -9.38 -25.16 -22.95
C LEU A 52 -8.39 -24.57 -23.95
N PRO A 53 -7.77 -23.47 -23.59
CA PRO A 53 -6.83 -22.78 -24.47
C PRO A 53 -5.54 -23.59 -24.66
N PRO A 54 -5.07 -23.78 -25.92
CA PRO A 54 -3.84 -24.52 -26.20
C PRO A 54 -2.57 -23.76 -25.83
N ASP A 55 -1.48 -24.50 -25.59
CA ASP A 55 -0.14 -23.95 -25.39
C ASP A 55 0.56 -23.55 -26.69
N LEU A 56 0.16 -24.22 -27.81
CA LEU A 56 0.65 -23.94 -29.17
C LEU A 56 -0.46 -24.24 -30.17
N VAL A 57 -0.58 -23.40 -31.18
CA VAL A 57 -1.49 -23.65 -32.32
C VAL A 57 -0.67 -23.82 -33.59
N LEU A 58 -0.95 -24.93 -34.31
CA LEU A 58 -0.54 -25.14 -35.68
C LEU A 58 -1.74 -24.87 -36.59
N LEU A 59 -1.65 -23.84 -37.41
CA LEU A 59 -2.78 -23.26 -38.12
C LEU A 59 -2.53 -23.22 -39.62
N ASP A 60 -3.36 -23.90 -40.41
CA ASP A 60 -3.30 -23.75 -41.86
C ASP A 60 -3.72 -22.33 -42.27
N LEU A 61 -3.02 -21.83 -43.28
CA LEU A 61 -3.29 -20.49 -43.81
C LEU A 61 -4.53 -20.49 -44.73
N MET A 62 -4.68 -21.51 -45.56
CA MET A 62 -5.63 -21.52 -46.68
C MET A 62 -6.84 -22.43 -46.38
N MET A 63 -7.77 -21.92 -45.58
CA MET A 63 -9.01 -22.64 -45.26
C MET A 63 -10.23 -21.91 -45.90
N PRO A 64 -11.24 -22.64 -46.45
CA PRO A 64 -12.29 -22.04 -47.28
C PRO A 64 -13.31 -21.20 -46.52
N GLN A 65 -13.54 -21.45 -45.24
CA GLN A 65 -14.57 -20.73 -44.47
C GLN A 65 -14.01 -19.50 -43.72
N MET A 66 -12.80 -19.60 -43.22
CA MET A 66 -12.07 -18.56 -42.48
C MET A 66 -10.60 -18.85 -42.67
N ASN A 67 -9.87 -17.91 -43.25
CA ASN A 67 -8.44 -18.08 -43.46
C ASN A 67 -7.64 -17.98 -42.17
N GLY A 68 -6.42 -18.50 -42.16
CA GLY A 68 -5.57 -18.51 -40.95
C GLY A 68 -5.27 -17.11 -40.37
N PHE A 69 -5.24 -16.06 -41.17
CA PHE A 69 -5.07 -14.69 -40.69
C PHE A 69 -6.28 -14.21 -39.89
N GLU A 70 -7.49 -14.50 -40.34
CA GLU A 70 -8.72 -14.17 -39.60
C GLU A 70 -8.83 -14.93 -38.28
N VAL A 71 -8.39 -16.19 -38.25
CA VAL A 71 -8.31 -16.98 -37.02
C VAL A 71 -7.29 -16.37 -36.05
N LEU A 72 -6.11 -16.02 -36.56
CA LEU A 72 -5.04 -15.41 -35.76
C LEU A 72 -5.49 -14.07 -35.14
N GLU A 73 -6.16 -13.23 -35.91
CA GLU A 73 -6.69 -11.94 -35.43
C GLU A 73 -7.71 -12.13 -34.31
N ARG A 74 -8.64 -13.09 -34.45
CA ARG A 74 -9.64 -13.40 -33.41
C ARG A 74 -9.02 -14.00 -32.15
N LEU A 75 -8.03 -14.86 -32.32
CA LEU A 75 -7.27 -15.38 -31.17
C LEU A 75 -6.57 -14.26 -30.41
N ARG A 76 -5.92 -13.35 -31.11
CA ARG A 76 -5.23 -12.21 -30.51
C ARG A 76 -6.17 -11.24 -29.82
N GLY A 77 -7.34 -10.97 -30.39
CA GLY A 77 -8.37 -10.12 -29.78
C GLY A 77 -9.04 -10.71 -28.52
N SER A 78 -8.90 -12.01 -28.28
CA SER A 78 -9.46 -12.71 -27.12
C SER A 78 -8.45 -13.01 -26.01
N LEU A 79 -7.16 -12.72 -26.23
CA LEU A 79 -6.08 -12.95 -25.26
C LEU A 79 -5.86 -11.67 -24.42
N GLU A 80 -5.60 -11.85 -23.12
CA GLU A 80 -5.07 -10.78 -22.30
C GLU A 80 -3.66 -10.41 -22.76
N ASP A 81 -3.28 -9.15 -22.67
CA ASP A 81 -2.03 -8.57 -23.24
C ASP A 81 -0.72 -9.30 -22.85
N PHE A 82 -0.76 -10.13 -21.80
CA PHE A 82 0.41 -10.84 -21.27
C PHE A 82 0.44 -12.35 -21.54
N ASP A 83 -0.61 -12.89 -22.20
CA ASP A 83 -0.66 -14.34 -22.45
C ASP A 83 -0.08 -14.68 -23.82
N TYR A 84 1.27 -14.83 -23.88
CA TYR A 84 1.95 -15.27 -25.10
C TYR A 84 1.60 -16.74 -25.40
N ARG A 85 0.76 -16.94 -26.43
CA ARG A 85 0.48 -18.24 -27.01
C ARG A 85 1.04 -18.29 -28.42
N PRO A 86 2.05 -19.11 -28.70
CA PRO A 86 2.63 -19.21 -30.01
C PRO A 86 1.62 -19.81 -31.02
N VAL A 87 1.58 -19.19 -32.18
CA VAL A 87 0.85 -19.71 -33.35
C VAL A 87 1.87 -19.91 -34.45
N MET A 88 1.99 -21.16 -34.92
CA MET A 88 2.78 -21.53 -36.07
C MET A 88 1.85 -21.69 -37.27
N MET A 89 2.02 -20.90 -38.30
CA MET A 89 1.22 -20.99 -39.54
C MET A 89 1.80 -22.00 -40.48
N ILE A 90 0.93 -22.80 -41.10
CA ILE A 90 1.28 -23.81 -42.11
C ILE A 90 0.79 -23.29 -43.45
N THR A 91 1.60 -23.35 -44.50
CA THR A 91 1.23 -22.81 -45.82
C THR A 91 1.84 -23.60 -46.96
N SER A 92 1.07 -23.74 -48.05
CA SER A 92 1.58 -24.28 -49.33
C SER A 92 2.26 -23.21 -50.18
N ASP A 93 2.06 -21.91 -49.80
CA ASP A 93 2.65 -20.80 -50.52
C ASP A 93 3.99 -20.40 -49.83
N ASP A 94 5.09 -20.68 -50.52
CA ASP A 94 6.46 -20.38 -50.04
C ASP A 94 6.91 -18.97 -50.43
N ASP A 95 5.96 -18.09 -50.82
CA ASP A 95 6.28 -16.69 -51.18
C ASP A 95 6.73 -15.86 -49.99
N ARG A 96 7.74 -15.05 -50.23
CA ARG A 96 8.32 -14.15 -49.20
C ARG A 96 7.30 -13.17 -48.63
N ASP A 97 6.36 -12.70 -49.43
CA ASP A 97 5.36 -11.73 -49.01
C ASP A 97 4.33 -12.35 -48.04
N THR A 98 3.91 -13.59 -48.29
CA THR A 98 3.03 -14.37 -47.42
C THR A 98 3.68 -14.64 -46.05
N ARG A 99 4.95 -15.04 -46.04
CA ARG A 99 5.74 -15.22 -44.80
C ARG A 99 5.85 -13.92 -44.01
N ARG A 100 6.20 -12.84 -44.68
CA ARG A 100 6.32 -11.51 -44.04
C ARG A 100 5.00 -11.06 -43.45
N LYS A 101 3.90 -11.26 -44.16
CA LYS A 101 2.55 -10.97 -43.70
C LYS A 101 2.18 -11.82 -42.47
N ALA A 102 2.46 -13.11 -42.45
CA ALA A 102 2.19 -13.99 -41.32
C ALA A 102 2.89 -13.50 -40.04
N LEU A 103 4.20 -13.23 -40.12
CA LEU A 103 4.96 -12.73 -38.97
C LEU A 103 4.51 -11.34 -38.54
N SER A 104 4.21 -10.44 -39.48
CA SER A 104 3.72 -9.08 -39.14
C SER A 104 2.31 -9.08 -38.54
N SER A 105 1.49 -10.10 -38.84
CA SER A 105 0.17 -10.30 -38.23
C SER A 105 0.22 -10.98 -36.86
N GLY A 106 1.43 -11.31 -36.38
CA GLY A 106 1.65 -11.84 -35.04
C GLY A 106 1.79 -13.37 -34.98
N ALA A 107 1.92 -14.08 -36.10
CA ALA A 107 2.35 -15.48 -36.05
C ALA A 107 3.75 -15.59 -35.43
N SER A 108 3.96 -16.61 -34.61
CA SER A 108 5.25 -16.84 -33.93
C SER A 108 6.27 -17.51 -34.86
N ASP A 109 5.78 -18.35 -35.79
CA ASP A 109 6.61 -19.00 -36.79
C ASP A 109 5.72 -19.46 -37.97
N PHE A 110 6.34 -19.99 -39.01
CA PHE A 110 5.64 -20.58 -40.15
C PHE A 110 6.33 -21.88 -40.62
N LEU A 111 5.57 -22.75 -41.29
CA LEU A 111 6.02 -24.01 -41.84
C LEU A 111 5.48 -24.20 -43.27
N ALA A 112 6.35 -24.55 -44.22
CA ALA A 112 5.94 -24.78 -45.60
C ALA A 112 5.46 -26.22 -45.80
N LYS A 113 4.40 -26.43 -46.61
CA LYS A 113 3.99 -27.74 -47.10
C LYS A 113 4.85 -28.10 -48.35
N PRO A 114 5.35 -29.37 -48.51
CA PRO A 114 5.08 -30.53 -47.67
C PRO A 114 5.83 -30.48 -46.34
N VAL A 115 5.14 -30.87 -45.27
CA VAL A 115 5.61 -30.77 -43.89
C VAL A 115 6.74 -31.75 -43.62
N SER A 116 7.91 -31.28 -43.23
CA SER A 116 9.06 -32.10 -42.81
C SER A 116 8.92 -32.55 -41.35
N PRO A 117 9.00 -33.84 -41.01
CA PRO A 117 8.94 -34.33 -39.64
C PRO A 117 9.96 -33.65 -38.71
N VAL A 118 11.20 -33.54 -39.18
CA VAL A 118 12.31 -32.93 -38.40
C VAL A 118 12.06 -31.46 -38.13
N GLU A 119 11.51 -30.75 -39.12
CA GLU A 119 11.25 -29.32 -39.00
C GLU A 119 10.08 -29.06 -38.02
N VAL A 120 9.01 -29.86 -38.06
CA VAL A 120 7.90 -29.78 -37.09
C VAL A 120 8.42 -29.95 -35.66
N GLY A 121 9.16 -31.06 -35.40
CA GLY A 121 9.66 -31.34 -34.05
C GLY A 121 10.53 -30.23 -33.48
N LEU A 122 11.48 -29.71 -34.30
CA LEU A 122 12.37 -28.62 -33.86
C LEU A 122 11.62 -27.29 -33.57
N ARG A 123 10.72 -26.89 -34.47
CA ARG A 123 9.98 -25.61 -34.33
C ARG A 123 8.96 -25.66 -33.21
N VAL A 124 8.19 -26.73 -33.10
CA VAL A 124 7.25 -26.95 -31.99
C VAL A 124 7.97 -26.97 -30.66
N GLY A 125 9.10 -27.70 -30.57
CA GLY A 125 9.92 -27.73 -29.35
C GLY A 125 10.40 -26.33 -28.92
N ASN A 126 10.92 -25.56 -29.87
CA ASN A 126 11.41 -24.18 -29.58
C ASN A 126 10.28 -23.24 -29.14
N LEU A 127 9.12 -23.31 -29.81
CA LEU A 127 7.97 -22.46 -29.47
C LEU A 127 7.41 -22.82 -28.09
N LEU A 128 7.25 -24.09 -27.78
CA LEU A 128 6.80 -24.54 -26.47
C LEU A 128 7.80 -24.21 -25.37
N GLN A 129 9.10 -24.38 -25.61
CA GLN A 129 10.12 -23.99 -24.66
C GLN A 129 10.04 -22.49 -24.34
N THR A 130 9.87 -21.66 -25.36
CA THR A 130 9.70 -20.20 -25.18
C THR A 130 8.42 -19.90 -24.38
N ARG A 131 7.30 -20.55 -24.71
CA ARG A 131 6.03 -20.42 -23.99
C ARG A 131 6.18 -20.74 -22.50
N PHE A 132 6.76 -21.88 -22.18
CA PHE A 132 6.90 -22.31 -20.79
C PHE A 132 7.90 -21.46 -20.00
N LEU A 133 8.97 -20.98 -20.64
CA LEU A 133 9.88 -20.03 -20.01
C LEU A 133 9.19 -18.69 -19.66
N GLN A 134 8.33 -18.19 -20.54
CA GLN A 134 7.55 -17.00 -20.28
C GLN A 134 6.54 -17.19 -19.15
N LEU A 135 5.83 -18.31 -19.13
CA LEU A 135 4.92 -18.66 -18.02
C LEU A 135 5.65 -18.78 -16.68
N GLU A 136 6.85 -19.37 -16.68
CA GLU A 136 7.68 -19.45 -15.48
C GLU A 136 8.14 -18.07 -15.00
N LEU A 137 8.58 -17.23 -15.94
CA LEU A 137 8.98 -15.84 -15.63
C LEU A 137 7.81 -15.03 -15.05
N GLN A 138 6.62 -15.15 -15.63
CA GLN A 138 5.42 -14.49 -15.13
C GLN A 138 5.09 -14.93 -13.69
N ARG A 139 5.06 -16.25 -13.45
CA ARG A 139 4.83 -16.80 -12.11
C ARG A 139 5.88 -16.36 -11.09
N HIS A 140 7.13 -16.20 -11.53
CA HIS A 140 8.19 -15.67 -10.66
C HIS A 140 7.98 -14.19 -10.35
N ALA A 141 7.57 -13.38 -11.34
CA ALA A 141 7.25 -11.96 -11.14
C ALA A 141 6.11 -11.79 -10.13
N GLU A 142 4.99 -12.51 -10.31
CA GLU A 142 3.85 -12.49 -9.40
C GLU A 142 4.25 -12.86 -7.95
N ARG A 143 5.04 -13.94 -7.78
CA ARG A 143 5.54 -14.35 -6.46
C ARG A 143 6.47 -13.32 -5.82
N LEU A 144 7.30 -12.65 -6.63
CA LEU A 144 8.19 -11.60 -6.12
C LEU A 144 7.39 -10.37 -5.68
N GLU A 145 6.39 -9.95 -6.44
CA GLU A 145 5.51 -8.83 -6.07
C GLU A 145 4.75 -9.12 -4.76
N GLU A 146 4.18 -10.32 -4.63
CA GLU A 146 3.53 -10.73 -3.39
C GLU A 146 4.49 -10.73 -2.20
N ARG A 147 5.72 -11.24 -2.41
CA ARG A 147 6.76 -11.26 -1.37
C ARG A 147 7.22 -9.87 -0.98
N VAL A 148 7.38 -8.96 -1.95
CA VAL A 148 7.70 -7.54 -1.69
C VAL A 148 6.59 -6.91 -0.87
N ARG A 149 5.33 -7.07 -1.29
CA ARG A 149 4.16 -6.54 -0.56
C ARG A 149 4.12 -7.03 0.90
N SER A 150 4.27 -8.35 1.09
CA SER A 150 4.26 -8.95 2.43
C SER A 150 5.42 -8.44 3.29
N ARG A 151 6.64 -8.36 2.74
CA ARG A 151 7.81 -7.86 3.47
C ARG A 151 7.72 -6.38 3.81
N THR A 152 7.16 -5.57 2.92
CA THR A 152 6.94 -4.14 3.19
C THR A 152 5.96 -3.95 4.35
N ALA A 153 4.84 -4.69 4.35
CA ALA A 153 3.87 -4.66 5.45
C ALA A 153 4.50 -5.08 6.79
N GLN A 154 5.29 -6.17 6.82
CA GLN A 154 5.98 -6.63 8.03
C GLN A 154 7.00 -5.60 8.56
N LEU A 155 7.72 -4.92 7.64
CA LEU A 155 8.68 -3.89 8.03
C LEU A 155 7.99 -2.65 8.62
N GLU A 156 6.86 -2.24 8.05
CA GLU A 156 6.07 -1.13 8.60
C GLU A 156 5.50 -1.48 9.98
N GLU A 157 4.95 -2.68 10.15
CA GLU A 157 4.45 -3.15 11.44
C GLU A 157 5.55 -3.18 12.51
N ALA A 158 6.71 -3.79 12.20
CA ALA A 158 7.85 -3.83 13.11
C ALA A 158 8.38 -2.44 13.45
N ARG A 159 8.39 -1.52 12.49
CA ARG A 159 8.78 -0.12 12.70
C ARG A 159 7.85 0.57 13.69
N LEU A 160 6.54 0.41 13.53
CA LEU A 160 5.56 0.99 14.43
C LEU A 160 5.69 0.42 15.84
N GLU A 161 5.85 -0.90 15.96
CA GLU A 161 6.07 -1.55 17.26
C GLU A 161 7.30 -1.00 17.99
N ILE A 162 8.41 -0.79 17.27
CA ILE A 162 9.62 -0.19 17.86
C ILE A 162 9.35 1.22 18.38
N LEU A 163 8.63 2.06 17.63
CA LEU A 163 8.30 3.41 18.04
C LEU A 163 7.38 3.42 19.27
N GLU A 164 6.36 2.55 19.32
CA GLU A 164 5.51 2.40 20.49
C GLU A 164 6.31 1.96 21.73
N ARG A 165 7.25 1.03 21.57
CA ARG A 165 8.11 0.57 22.66
C ARG A 165 9.07 1.65 23.13
N LEU A 166 9.57 2.51 22.25
CA LEU A 166 10.39 3.67 22.62
C LEU A 166 9.58 4.70 23.41
N ALA A 167 8.37 5.03 22.96
CA ALA A 167 7.47 5.93 23.68
C ALA A 167 7.17 5.37 25.08
N LEU A 168 6.81 4.08 25.15
CA LEU A 168 6.53 3.39 26.41
C LEU A 168 7.75 3.38 27.33
N ALA A 169 8.97 3.15 26.82
CA ALA A 169 10.18 3.12 27.63
C ALA A 169 10.51 4.51 28.24
N ALA A 170 10.20 5.58 27.51
CA ALA A 170 10.34 6.95 28.04
C ALA A 170 9.30 7.24 29.13
N GLU A 171 8.04 6.84 28.91
CA GLU A 171 6.96 7.01 29.88
C GLU A 171 7.16 6.19 31.17
N TYR A 172 7.71 4.97 31.06
CA TYR A 172 7.90 4.06 32.22
C TYR A 172 8.79 4.66 33.32
N ARG A 173 9.54 5.71 33.03
CA ARG A 173 10.33 6.44 34.01
C ARG A 173 9.48 7.41 34.86
N ASP A 174 8.35 7.88 34.32
CA ASP A 174 7.48 8.89 34.95
C ASP A 174 6.13 8.28 35.37
N ASP A 175 5.55 7.42 34.52
CA ASP A 175 4.29 6.71 34.79
C ASP A 175 4.43 5.22 34.47
N ALA A 176 4.25 4.36 35.46
CA ALA A 176 4.48 2.92 35.36
C ALA A 176 3.42 2.15 34.52
N THR A 177 2.39 2.81 34.00
CA THR A 177 1.25 2.12 33.35
C THR A 177 1.34 2.04 31.82
N GLY A 178 2.01 2.99 31.17
CA GLY A 178 2.13 3.05 29.71
C GLY A 178 0.79 3.22 28.96
N GLU A 179 -0.29 3.44 29.69
CA GLU A 179 -1.62 3.61 29.09
C GLU A 179 -1.86 5.02 28.57
N HIS A 180 -1.20 6.01 29.16
CA HIS A 180 -1.28 7.42 28.76
C HIS A 180 -0.90 7.60 27.30
N THR A 181 0.25 7.11 26.89
CA THR A 181 0.78 7.22 25.52
C THR A 181 -0.23 6.73 24.47
N ARG A 182 -0.87 5.58 24.70
CA ARG A 182 -1.89 5.01 23.81
C ARG A 182 -3.19 5.82 23.79
N ARG A 183 -3.60 6.36 24.96
CA ARG A 183 -4.80 7.21 25.04
C ARG A 183 -4.57 8.51 24.28
N VAL A 184 -3.42 9.16 24.52
CA VAL A 184 -3.04 10.40 23.82
C VAL A 184 -3.05 10.21 22.31
N GLY A 185 -2.41 9.17 21.77
CA GLY A 185 -2.40 8.90 20.33
C GLY A 185 -3.80 8.79 19.74
N ARG A 186 -4.68 7.99 20.36
CA ARG A 186 -6.08 7.81 19.88
C ARG A 186 -6.91 9.08 20.00
N ALA A 187 -6.77 9.82 21.09
CA ALA A 187 -7.50 11.05 21.29
C ALA A 187 -7.07 12.16 20.33
N CYS A 188 -5.76 12.25 20.02
CA CYS A 188 -5.24 13.17 19.01
C CYS A 188 -5.77 12.84 17.61
N ALA A 189 -5.87 11.56 17.23
CA ALA A 189 -6.49 11.16 15.96
C ALA A 189 -7.94 11.60 15.85
N ALA A 190 -8.75 11.31 16.89
CA ALA A 190 -10.17 11.72 16.90
C ALA A 190 -10.34 13.25 16.81
N LEU A 191 -9.46 14.02 17.46
CA LEU A 191 -9.47 15.46 17.38
C LEU A 191 -9.03 15.97 16.01
N ALA A 192 -8.02 15.35 15.40
CA ALA A 192 -7.56 15.67 14.05
C ALA A 192 -8.65 15.38 12.99
N GLU A 193 -9.37 14.28 13.11
CA GLU A 193 -10.56 13.97 12.27
C GLU A 193 -11.66 15.02 12.44
N ALA A 194 -11.96 15.42 13.68
CA ALA A 194 -12.96 16.43 13.97
C ALA A 194 -12.60 17.83 13.45
N LEU A 195 -11.31 18.09 13.26
CA LEU A 195 -10.77 19.28 12.60
C LEU A 195 -10.77 19.19 11.07
N GLY A 196 -11.13 18.03 10.50
CA GLY A 196 -11.21 17.82 9.05
C GLY A 196 -9.87 17.58 8.37
N LEU A 197 -8.86 17.07 9.08
CA LEU A 197 -7.57 16.74 8.49
C LEU A 197 -7.71 15.51 7.55
N PRO A 198 -6.89 15.43 6.49
CA PRO A 198 -6.80 14.24 5.64
C PRO A 198 -6.40 13.00 6.44
N SER A 199 -6.86 11.82 6.00
CA SER A 199 -6.66 10.55 6.72
C SER A 199 -5.20 10.17 6.94
N ASP A 200 -4.31 10.49 6.01
CA ASP A 200 -2.88 10.28 6.13
C ASP A 200 -2.25 11.16 7.23
N GLN A 201 -2.68 12.42 7.35
CA GLN A 201 -2.22 13.30 8.43
C GLN A 201 -2.78 12.87 9.80
N VAL A 202 -4.04 12.41 9.85
CA VAL A 202 -4.63 11.85 11.07
C VAL A 202 -3.82 10.66 11.57
N GLU A 203 -3.47 9.74 10.66
CA GLU A 203 -2.68 8.56 10.99
C GLU A 203 -1.26 8.94 11.45
N ASP A 204 -0.61 9.90 10.78
CA ASP A 204 0.70 10.40 11.17
C ASP A 204 0.67 11.05 12.57
N ILE A 205 -0.35 11.86 12.89
CA ILE A 205 -0.53 12.48 14.21
C ILE A 205 -0.78 11.40 15.27
N GLN A 206 -1.63 10.42 14.99
CA GLN A 206 -1.91 9.30 15.90
C GLN A 206 -0.64 8.58 16.34
N ARG A 207 0.26 8.35 15.37
CA ARG A 207 1.52 7.62 15.58
C ARG A 207 2.62 8.49 16.19
N ALA A 208 2.59 9.80 15.91
CA ALA A 208 3.59 10.76 16.39
C ALA A 208 3.32 11.23 17.83
N ALA A 209 2.05 11.47 18.19
CA ALA A 209 1.66 12.01 19.48
C ALA A 209 2.20 11.23 20.69
N PRO A 210 2.27 9.89 20.69
CA PRO A 210 2.91 9.12 21.76
C PRO A 210 4.37 9.49 22.08
N LEU A 211 5.08 10.11 21.13
CA LEU A 211 6.50 10.45 21.27
C LEU A 211 6.74 11.85 21.86
N HIS A 212 5.69 12.60 22.23
CA HIS A 212 5.81 13.98 22.71
C HIS A 212 6.80 14.14 23.87
N ASP A 213 6.81 13.19 24.77
CA ASP A 213 7.60 13.18 26.00
C ASP A 213 8.87 12.31 25.93
N VAL A 214 9.28 11.84 24.75
CA VAL A 214 10.45 10.93 24.60
C VAL A 214 11.74 11.52 25.19
N GLY A 215 11.88 12.84 25.22
CA GLY A 215 13.05 13.53 25.80
C GLY A 215 13.20 13.37 27.31
N LYS A 216 12.16 12.96 28.03
CA LYS A 216 12.23 12.64 29.47
C LYS A 216 13.25 11.54 29.78
N ILE A 217 13.59 10.71 28.79
CA ILE A 217 14.59 9.64 28.94
C ILE A 217 15.97 10.18 29.38
N ALA A 218 16.31 11.41 29.03
CA ALA A 218 17.59 12.01 29.36
C ALA A 218 17.56 12.89 30.61
N LEU A 219 16.42 13.05 31.27
CA LEU A 219 16.32 13.83 32.50
C LEU A 219 16.86 13.06 33.72
N PRO A 220 17.50 13.76 34.69
CA PRO A 220 17.91 13.12 35.95
C PRO A 220 16.71 12.66 36.79
N ASP A 221 16.80 11.48 37.40
CA ASP A 221 15.74 10.93 38.28
C ASP A 221 15.45 11.85 39.47
N THR A 222 16.45 12.56 39.97
CA THR A 222 16.31 13.54 41.06
C THR A 222 15.35 14.69 40.75
N ILE A 223 15.12 14.97 39.45
CA ILE A 223 14.19 15.99 38.97
C ILE A 223 12.88 15.32 38.50
N LEU A 224 12.98 14.29 37.67
CA LEU A 224 11.83 13.64 37.08
C LEU A 224 10.91 13.01 38.15
N LEU A 225 11.47 12.35 39.16
CA LEU A 225 10.76 11.65 40.23
C LEU A 225 10.65 12.45 41.54
N LYS A 226 10.97 13.76 41.51
CA LYS A 226 10.90 14.60 42.69
C LYS A 226 9.48 14.69 43.23
N GLN A 227 9.33 14.37 44.52
CA GLN A 227 8.08 14.61 45.23
C GLN A 227 7.97 16.07 45.67
N GLY A 228 6.95 16.77 45.20
CA GLY A 228 6.70 18.16 45.52
C GLY A 228 7.04 19.15 44.39
N SER A 229 7.05 20.43 44.68
CA SER A 229 7.28 21.47 43.69
C SER A 229 8.74 21.54 43.27
N LEU A 230 8.96 21.74 41.97
CA LEU A 230 10.29 22.01 41.41
C LEU A 230 10.72 23.45 41.76
N THR A 231 12.00 23.65 42.02
CA THR A 231 12.59 24.98 42.06
C THR A 231 12.66 25.58 40.65
N HIS A 232 13.00 26.86 40.53
CA HIS A 232 13.15 27.48 39.20
C HIS A 232 14.17 26.76 38.34
N ASP A 233 15.36 26.47 38.88
CA ASP A 233 16.44 25.80 38.15
C ASP A 233 16.05 24.35 37.73
N GLU A 234 15.36 23.62 38.61
CA GLU A 234 14.84 22.30 38.31
C GLU A 234 13.75 22.34 37.22
N THR A 235 12.90 23.36 37.20
CA THR A 235 11.91 23.59 36.17
C THR A 235 12.57 23.83 34.82
N GLU A 236 13.63 24.61 34.78
CA GLU A 236 14.41 24.84 33.55
C GLU A 236 15.08 23.54 33.04
N VAL A 237 15.52 22.67 33.95
CA VAL A 237 16.00 21.31 33.53
C VAL A 237 14.85 20.44 33.03
N MET A 238 13.69 20.45 33.69
CA MET A 238 12.51 19.70 33.26
C MET A 238 12.06 20.12 31.86
N ARG A 239 12.02 21.42 31.57
CA ARG A 239 11.64 21.96 30.24
C ARG A 239 12.51 21.45 29.09
N LYS A 240 13.76 21.05 29.37
CA LYS A 240 14.68 20.54 28.36
C LYS A 240 14.20 19.23 27.68
N HIS A 241 13.22 18.52 28.27
CA HIS A 241 12.70 17.34 27.61
C HIS A 241 12.18 17.63 26.20
N THR A 242 11.62 18.82 25.96
CA THR A 242 11.11 19.20 24.63
C THR A 242 12.23 19.28 23.60
N THR A 243 13.30 20.00 23.90
CA THR A 243 14.46 20.16 23.00
C THR A 243 15.27 18.87 22.84
N ILE A 244 15.41 18.10 23.92
CA ILE A 244 16.07 16.78 23.88
C ILE A 244 15.24 15.81 23.01
N GLY A 245 13.94 15.75 23.21
CA GLY A 245 13.05 14.92 22.42
C GLY A 245 13.08 15.27 20.94
N ALA A 246 13.01 16.55 20.62
CA ALA A 246 13.18 17.03 19.24
C ALA A 246 14.54 16.59 18.66
N THR A 247 15.62 16.66 19.43
CA THR A 247 16.95 16.22 19.01
C THR A 247 16.98 14.72 18.73
N ILE A 248 16.35 13.88 19.58
CA ILE A 248 16.27 12.43 19.40
C ILE A 248 15.50 12.08 18.11
N LEU A 249 14.44 12.84 17.79
CA LEU A 249 13.55 12.59 16.65
C LEU A 249 14.01 13.24 15.36
N SER A 250 14.97 14.16 15.41
CA SER A 250 15.42 14.98 14.29
C SER A 250 16.11 14.19 13.17
N GLY A 251 16.22 14.83 11.99
CA GLY A 251 16.98 14.30 10.85
C GLY A 251 16.27 13.21 10.04
N SER A 252 15.03 12.89 10.37
CA SER A 252 14.26 11.90 9.63
C SER A 252 13.63 12.48 8.36
N ARG A 253 13.65 11.69 7.28
CA ARG A 253 12.95 12.02 6.01
C ARG A 253 11.47 11.65 6.03
N PHE A 254 11.00 10.90 7.02
CA PHE A 254 9.64 10.40 7.10
C PHE A 254 8.69 11.47 7.69
N PRO A 255 7.52 11.73 7.05
CA PRO A 255 6.58 12.76 7.49
C PRO A 255 6.17 12.61 8.96
N MET A 256 5.76 11.43 9.39
CA MET A 256 5.35 11.12 10.76
C MET A 256 6.45 11.48 11.79
N MET A 257 7.72 11.19 11.49
CA MET A 257 8.83 11.53 12.40
C MET A 257 9.07 13.04 12.50
N ARG A 258 8.87 13.80 11.42
CA ARG A 258 8.92 15.26 11.44
C ARG A 258 7.78 15.86 12.28
N ILE A 259 6.60 15.26 12.19
CA ILE A 259 5.47 15.63 13.05
C ILE A 259 5.79 15.31 14.51
N ALA A 260 6.37 14.15 14.80
CA ALA A 260 6.81 13.80 16.16
C ALA A 260 7.87 14.76 16.72
N GLU A 261 8.85 15.17 15.91
CA GLU A 261 9.83 16.21 16.25
C GLU A 261 9.14 17.53 16.60
N GLN A 262 8.22 18.01 15.77
CA GLN A 262 7.46 19.24 16.01
C GLN A 262 6.59 19.14 17.27
N ILE A 263 5.91 18.03 17.48
CA ILE A 263 5.11 17.78 18.68
C ILE A 263 6.01 17.81 19.91
N SER A 264 7.10 17.05 19.91
CA SER A 264 8.00 16.98 21.06
C SER A 264 8.59 18.34 21.41
N LEU A 265 8.94 19.16 20.41
CA LEU A 265 9.50 20.48 20.63
C LEU A 265 8.44 21.44 21.18
N HIS A 266 7.21 21.45 20.65
CA HIS A 266 6.28 22.56 20.81
C HIS A 266 4.97 22.24 21.56
N HIS A 267 4.78 21.03 22.11
CA HIS A 267 3.53 20.68 22.81
C HIS A 267 3.31 21.45 24.13
N HIS A 268 4.32 22.16 24.61
CA HIS A 268 4.24 23.06 25.77
C HIS A 268 4.22 24.54 25.38
N GLU A 269 4.17 24.87 24.10
CA GLU A 269 3.87 26.22 23.67
C GLU A 269 2.43 26.61 24.03
N CYS A 270 2.21 27.86 24.37
CA CYS A 270 0.90 28.40 24.68
C CYS A 270 0.42 29.32 23.55
N TRP A 271 -0.87 29.31 23.28
CA TRP A 271 -1.46 30.14 22.22
C TRP A 271 -1.11 31.62 22.32
N ASP A 272 -1.02 32.15 23.55
CA ASP A 272 -0.66 33.55 23.87
C ASP A 272 0.84 33.84 23.81
N GLY A 273 1.70 32.84 23.56
CA GLY A 273 3.16 32.97 23.51
C GLY A 273 3.86 32.89 24.88
N SER A 274 3.14 32.58 25.96
CA SER A 274 3.73 32.40 27.30
C SER A 274 4.37 31.01 27.51
N GLY A 275 4.34 30.13 26.47
CA GLY A 275 4.87 28.79 26.52
C GLY A 275 6.38 28.65 26.38
N TYR A 276 6.86 27.45 26.13
CA TYR A 276 8.28 27.11 25.93
C TYR A 276 8.43 25.98 24.91
N PRO A 277 9.62 25.84 24.26
CA PRO A 277 10.90 26.49 24.52
C PRO A 277 11.09 27.81 23.74
N ASP A 278 10.37 28.01 22.62
CA ASP A 278 10.63 29.14 21.70
C ASP A 278 9.71 30.35 21.91
N GLY A 279 8.64 30.21 22.72
CA GLY A 279 7.66 31.26 22.96
C GLY A 279 6.80 31.54 21.71
N LEU A 280 6.51 30.54 20.92
CA LEU A 280 5.66 30.66 19.73
C LEU A 280 4.23 31.02 20.13
N SER A 281 3.55 31.83 19.30
CA SER A 281 2.17 32.24 19.54
C SER A 281 1.25 31.99 18.35
N GLY A 282 0.00 31.69 18.64
CA GLY A 282 -1.04 31.52 17.62
C GLY A 282 -0.70 30.39 16.62
N GLU A 283 -0.87 30.68 15.35
CA GLU A 283 -0.66 29.70 14.27
C GLU A 283 0.84 29.41 13.97
N GLN A 284 1.77 30.11 14.60
CA GLN A 284 3.19 29.75 14.54
C GLN A 284 3.46 28.40 15.21
N ILE A 285 2.63 28.01 16.17
CA ILE A 285 2.70 26.68 16.80
C ILE A 285 2.17 25.64 15.81
N PRO A 286 2.93 24.58 15.49
CA PRO A 286 2.46 23.52 14.60
C PRO A 286 1.12 22.94 15.06
N LEU A 287 0.18 22.71 14.14
CA LEU A 287 -1.17 22.22 14.47
C LEU A 287 -1.14 20.92 15.28
N ALA A 288 -0.26 19.98 14.93
CA ALA A 288 -0.11 18.74 15.66
C ALA A 288 0.30 18.97 17.14
N ALA A 289 1.16 19.95 17.41
CA ALA A 289 1.54 20.33 18.77
C ALA A 289 0.37 20.97 19.53
N ARG A 290 -0.44 21.84 18.85
CA ARG A 290 -1.66 22.41 19.43
C ARG A 290 -2.70 21.35 19.81
N ILE A 291 -2.84 20.30 18.99
CA ILE A 291 -3.73 19.14 19.24
C ILE A 291 -3.23 18.38 20.48
N VAL A 292 -1.93 18.04 20.53
CA VAL A 292 -1.35 17.30 21.66
C VAL A 292 -1.44 18.10 22.96
N ALA A 293 -1.23 19.41 22.94
CA ALA A 293 -1.31 20.26 24.12
C ALA A 293 -2.66 20.17 24.86
N VAL A 294 -3.78 20.12 24.10
CA VAL A 294 -5.13 19.96 24.67
C VAL A 294 -5.31 18.55 25.24
N ILE A 295 -4.93 17.53 24.48
CA ILE A 295 -5.12 16.12 24.85
C ILE A 295 -4.26 15.73 26.06
N ASP A 296 -2.99 16.12 26.09
CA ASP A 296 -2.08 15.82 27.19
C ASP A 296 -2.58 16.42 28.51
N VAL A 297 -3.01 17.68 28.51
CA VAL A 297 -3.56 18.33 29.71
C VAL A 297 -4.84 17.63 30.15
N PHE A 298 -5.77 17.37 29.25
CA PHE A 298 -7.02 16.68 29.57
C PHE A 298 -6.79 15.28 30.13
N ASP A 299 -5.91 14.48 29.51
CA ASP A 299 -5.56 13.14 30.00
C ASP A 299 -4.89 13.22 31.38
N SER A 300 -3.99 14.19 31.58
CA SER A 300 -3.32 14.41 32.86
C SER A 300 -4.25 14.87 33.99
N LEU A 301 -5.36 15.53 33.67
CA LEU A 301 -6.37 15.94 34.65
C LEU A 301 -7.31 14.79 35.00
N THR A 302 -7.73 14.00 34.02
CA THR A 302 -8.77 12.97 34.18
C THR A 302 -8.24 11.65 34.71
N HIS A 303 -6.90 11.42 34.70
CA HIS A 303 -6.30 10.19 35.22
C HIS A 303 -5.50 10.47 36.50
N ALA A 304 -5.69 9.58 37.49
CA ALA A 304 -5.00 9.71 38.75
C ALA A 304 -3.49 9.47 38.57
N ARG A 305 -2.67 10.40 39.07
CA ARG A 305 -1.23 10.21 39.26
C ARG A 305 -0.95 9.97 40.75
N VAL A 306 0.20 9.41 41.08
CA VAL A 306 0.59 8.99 42.45
C VAL A 306 0.33 10.08 43.50
N TYR A 307 0.24 11.36 43.09
CA TYR A 307 0.15 12.52 44.00
C TYR A 307 -1.08 13.42 43.72
N LYS A 308 -1.98 13.09 42.80
CA LYS A 308 -3.13 13.95 42.43
C LYS A 308 -4.40 13.13 42.18
N ARG A 309 -5.50 13.52 42.84
CA ARG A 309 -6.83 12.98 42.56
C ARG A 309 -7.21 13.30 41.12
N ALA A 310 -7.76 12.32 40.41
CA ALA A 310 -8.37 12.55 39.10
C ALA A 310 -9.54 13.53 39.21
N TRP A 311 -9.60 14.46 38.29
CA TRP A 311 -10.77 15.34 38.09
C TRP A 311 -11.87 14.55 37.41
N THR A 312 -13.10 15.02 37.57
CA THR A 312 -14.20 14.53 36.73
C THR A 312 -14.00 15.01 35.31
N THR A 313 -14.59 14.28 34.36
CA THR A 313 -14.55 14.69 32.95
C THR A 313 -15.12 16.11 32.76
N GLU A 314 -16.18 16.47 33.51
CA GLU A 314 -16.78 17.80 33.44
C GLU A 314 -15.83 18.88 33.92
N GLU A 315 -15.16 18.69 35.07
CA GLU A 315 -14.16 19.62 35.57
C GLU A 315 -13.00 19.84 34.60
N ALA A 316 -12.55 18.75 33.95
CA ALA A 316 -11.46 18.83 32.97
C ALA A 316 -11.90 19.53 31.65
N LEU A 317 -13.17 19.35 31.22
CA LEU A 317 -13.73 20.07 30.07
C LEU A 317 -13.90 21.58 30.37
N ASP A 318 -14.32 21.96 31.59
CA ASP A 318 -14.38 23.33 32.03
C ASP A 318 -13.01 23.98 31.96
N GLU A 319 -11.96 23.28 32.38
CA GLU A 319 -10.59 23.80 32.34
C GLU A 319 -10.11 23.98 30.88
N VAL A 320 -10.41 23.05 29.97
CA VAL A 320 -10.07 23.22 28.55
C VAL A 320 -10.76 24.44 27.97
N GLU A 321 -12.02 24.69 28.32
CA GLU A 321 -12.78 25.87 27.89
C GLU A 321 -12.18 27.16 28.45
N ASN A 322 -11.84 27.21 29.73
CA ASN A 322 -11.23 28.36 30.39
C ASN A 322 -9.86 28.73 29.83
N LEU A 323 -9.08 27.74 29.39
CA LEU A 323 -7.74 27.92 28.83
C LEU A 323 -7.75 28.21 27.32
N ALA A 324 -8.91 28.17 26.65
CA ALA A 324 -9.03 28.51 25.23
C ALA A 324 -8.68 29.98 24.97
N GLY A 325 -7.78 30.22 24.02
CA GLY A 325 -7.28 31.57 23.69
C GLY A 325 -6.07 32.05 24.55
N THR A 326 -5.73 31.34 25.60
CA THR A 326 -4.50 31.59 26.39
C THR A 326 -3.52 30.44 26.19
N LYS A 327 -3.76 29.29 26.78
CA LYS A 327 -2.95 28.10 26.61
C LYS A 327 -3.26 27.35 25.34
N PHE A 328 -4.53 27.20 25.01
CA PHE A 328 -4.98 26.37 23.86
C PHE A 328 -5.47 27.21 22.69
N ASP A 329 -5.23 26.70 21.48
CA ASP A 329 -5.87 27.20 20.27
C ASP A 329 -7.39 27.16 20.43
N PRO A 330 -8.13 28.28 20.28
CA PRO A 330 -9.56 28.33 20.45
C PRO A 330 -10.32 27.41 19.46
N THR A 331 -9.77 27.18 18.28
CA THR A 331 -10.37 26.29 17.25
C THR A 331 -10.21 24.84 17.64
N VAL A 332 -9.03 24.45 18.10
CA VAL A 332 -8.72 23.10 18.57
C VAL A 332 -9.54 22.79 19.84
N ALA A 333 -9.58 23.71 20.80
CA ALA A 333 -10.35 23.56 22.04
C ALA A 333 -11.86 23.39 21.74
N ARG A 334 -12.43 24.22 20.84
CA ARG A 334 -13.83 24.08 20.42
C ARG A 334 -14.14 22.73 19.75
N ALA A 335 -13.24 22.26 18.89
CA ALA A 335 -13.39 20.94 18.26
C ALA A 335 -13.34 19.82 19.31
N PHE A 336 -12.44 19.92 20.28
CA PHE A 336 -12.33 18.99 21.40
C PHE A 336 -13.59 18.94 22.26
N LEU A 337 -14.13 20.09 22.66
CA LEU A 337 -15.37 20.19 23.45
C LEU A 337 -16.56 19.58 22.68
N ARG A 338 -16.63 19.80 21.38
CA ARG A 338 -17.68 19.26 20.50
C ARG A 338 -17.70 17.75 20.45
N ILE A 339 -16.55 17.09 20.32
CA ILE A 339 -16.49 15.62 20.32
C ILE A 339 -16.86 15.00 21.67
N HIS A 340 -16.82 15.78 22.76
CA HIS A 340 -17.28 15.39 24.10
C HIS A 340 -18.72 15.78 24.39
N GLY A 341 -19.48 16.16 23.33
CA GLY A 341 -20.91 16.49 23.46
C GLY A 341 -21.21 17.88 24.09
N ARG A 342 -20.17 18.72 24.24
CA ARG A 342 -20.30 20.06 24.84
C ARG A 342 -20.33 21.09 23.72
N MET A 343 -21.42 21.87 23.67
CA MET A 343 -21.51 23.04 22.79
C MET A 343 -20.81 24.23 23.48
N PRO A 344 -19.78 24.84 22.90
CA PRO A 344 -19.15 26.01 23.52
C PRO A 344 -20.17 27.15 23.64
N ALA A 345 -20.18 27.84 24.79
CA ALA A 345 -21.02 28.99 25.02
C ALA A 345 -20.66 30.10 24.01
N GLY A 346 -21.55 30.36 23.04
CA GLY A 346 -21.38 31.47 22.08
C GLY A 346 -21.61 31.21 20.61
N THR A 347 -22.04 30.04 20.18
CA THR A 347 -22.44 29.80 18.79
C THR A 347 -23.92 29.55 18.62
N ALA A 348 -24.73 30.55 18.99
CA ALA A 348 -26.01 30.73 18.34
C ALA A 348 -25.76 31.59 17.10
N SER A 349 -26.07 31.03 15.92
CA SER A 349 -26.11 31.69 14.61
C SER A 349 -24.83 31.85 13.80
N ASP A 350 -24.47 30.77 13.11
CA ASP A 350 -24.06 30.89 11.69
C ASP A 350 -24.89 29.89 10.88
N THR A 351 -26.13 30.28 10.66
CA THR A 351 -26.97 29.70 9.59
C THR A 351 -26.30 30.12 8.27
N LEU A 352 -25.62 29.17 7.62
CA LEU A 352 -25.24 29.30 6.23
C LEU A 352 -26.51 29.55 5.41
N HIS A 353 -26.72 30.80 5.00
CA HIS A 353 -27.56 31.12 3.87
C HIS A 353 -26.89 30.51 2.63
N ILE A 354 -27.44 29.41 2.20
CA ILE A 354 -27.25 28.93 0.82
C ILE A 354 -28.20 29.81 -0.01
N ASP A 355 -27.66 30.83 -0.67
CA ASP A 355 -28.35 31.50 -1.75
C ASP A 355 -28.41 30.53 -2.92
N GLU A 356 -29.66 30.08 -3.22
CA GLU A 356 -30.03 29.56 -4.52
C GLU A 356 -30.09 30.75 -5.51
N ASP A 357 -29.23 30.75 -6.51
CA ASP A 357 -29.43 31.33 -7.84
C ASP A 357 -28.64 30.53 -8.91
#